data_86114f99577f9fa7fa46774d4a8705fe
#
_entry.id   86114f99577f9fa7fa46774d4a8705fe
#
_cell.length_a   1.000
_cell.length_b   1.000
_cell.length_c   1.000
_cell.angle_alpha   90.00
_cell.angle_beta   90.00
_cell.angle_gamma   90.00
#
_symmetry.space_group_name_H-M   'P 1'
#
loop_
_entity.id
_entity.type
_entity.pdbx_description
1 polymer ?
#
loop_
_entity_poly.entity_id
_entity_poly.type
_entity_poly.pdbx_seq_one_letter_code
_entity_poly.pdbx_strand_id
1 'polypeptide(L)'
;MKNVLFPDAGIIRQPKWGHLKDLHKAIKLCEEALIATDPTISSPGPNLETSVYKTGSACVAFLANTGTNDATVTFNGNSYHLPGWSVSILPDCKSVVLNTAKINSASTISSFATESVKEEVDSLGSSSSGWSWISEPVGISKDDAFTKSGLLEQINTTADRSDYLWYSLSIDVEDTAGAQPVLHIESLGHALHAFINGKLAGSGVGNSGNAKVKVDIPITLVSGKNKIDLLSLTVGLQNYGAFYDLVGAGITGPVTLKGLRNGSTVDLSSQQWTYQIGLQGEDLGLSSGSVGQWNSQSNLPTNQPLTWYKTNFIAPSGSNPVAIDFTGMGKGEAWVNGQSIGRYWPTYVAPTSGCTDSCNYRGSYSSSKCLMYFWHNDTYYYKIRN
;
A
#
# COMPACT_ATOMS: atom_id res chain seq x y z
N MET A 1 1.09 0.00 -11.38
CA MET A 1 0.98 1.19 -12.25
C MET A 1 -0.11 2.12 -11.75
N LYS A 2 -0.18 2.41 -10.44
CA LYS A 2 -1.31 3.09 -9.81
C LYS A 2 -1.03 4.43 -9.14
N ASN A 3 0.13 4.98 -9.23
CA ASN A 3 0.34 6.36 -8.79
C ASN A 3 0.25 7.29 -9.98
N VAL A 4 -0.94 7.37 -10.45
CA VAL A 4 -1.09 7.69 -11.80
C VAL A 4 -1.00 9.17 -12.06
N LEU A 5 -1.91 9.98 -11.75
CA LEU A 5 -1.92 11.38 -12.14
C LEU A 5 -2.17 12.30 -10.96
N PHE A 6 -2.93 11.78 -10.02
CA PHE A 6 -3.37 12.53 -8.85
C PHE A 6 -3.14 11.66 -7.60
N PRO A 7 -2.48 12.17 -6.58
CA PRO A 7 -2.60 11.59 -5.26
C PRO A 7 -4.03 11.81 -4.73
N ASP A 8 -4.41 11.11 -3.72
CA ASP A 8 -5.73 11.17 -3.09
C ASP A 8 -6.16 12.60 -2.69
N ALA A 9 -5.22 13.52 -2.60
CA ALA A 9 -5.45 14.94 -2.32
C ALA A 9 -5.63 15.83 -3.57
N GLY A 10 -5.75 15.26 -4.79
CA GLY A 10 -5.91 16.03 -6.02
C GLY A 10 -4.69 16.85 -6.45
N ILE A 11 -3.50 16.55 -5.95
CA ILE A 11 -2.27 17.27 -6.29
C ILE A 11 -1.73 16.80 -7.65
N ILE A 12 -1.46 17.74 -8.55
CA ILE A 12 -0.90 17.45 -9.86
C ILE A 12 0.54 16.94 -9.73
N ARG A 13 0.80 15.73 -10.25
CA ARG A 13 2.14 15.11 -10.26
C ARG A 13 2.91 15.48 -11.53
N GLN A 14 3.83 16.41 -11.40
CA GLN A 14 4.79 16.74 -12.45
C GLN A 14 6.03 15.81 -12.35
N PRO A 15 6.70 15.49 -13.49
CA PRO A 15 6.40 15.94 -14.86
C PRO A 15 5.35 15.10 -15.60
N LYS A 16 4.87 14.00 -15.01
CA LYS A 16 3.99 13.02 -15.67
C LYS A 16 2.67 13.63 -16.15
N TRP A 17 2.03 14.44 -15.32
CA TRP A 17 0.78 15.12 -15.69
C TRP A 17 0.97 16.06 -16.87
N GLY A 18 2.01 16.91 -16.83
CA GLY A 18 2.33 17.83 -17.92
C GLY A 18 2.63 17.10 -19.22
N HIS A 19 3.43 16.03 -19.16
CA HIS A 19 3.72 15.19 -20.32
C HIS A 19 2.46 14.59 -20.94
N LEU A 20 1.56 14.03 -20.13
CA LEU A 20 0.30 13.46 -20.63
C LEU A 20 -0.62 14.53 -21.22
N LYS A 21 -0.64 15.72 -20.65
CA LYS A 21 -1.37 16.86 -21.19
C LYS A 21 -0.84 17.26 -22.57
N ASP A 22 0.49 17.32 -22.74
CA ASP A 22 1.14 17.64 -24.01
C ASP A 22 0.92 16.51 -25.04
N LEU A 23 0.97 15.25 -24.62
CA LEU A 23 0.65 14.10 -25.46
C LEU A 23 -0.80 14.16 -25.97
N HIS A 24 -1.77 14.41 -25.08
CA HIS A 24 -3.18 14.54 -25.50
C HIS A 24 -3.38 15.72 -26.43
N LYS A 25 -2.68 16.84 -26.21
CA LYS A 25 -2.71 18.00 -27.11
C LYS A 25 -2.15 17.64 -28.50
N ALA A 26 -1.04 16.91 -28.57
CA ALA A 26 -0.45 16.45 -29.82
C ALA A 26 -1.38 15.48 -30.56
N ILE A 27 -2.02 14.54 -29.87
CA ILE A 27 -3.01 13.61 -30.45
C ILE A 27 -4.23 14.40 -30.98
N LYS A 28 -4.69 15.42 -30.23
CA LYS A 28 -5.83 16.25 -30.65
C LYS A 28 -5.56 17.00 -31.98
N LEU A 29 -4.32 17.39 -32.25
CA LEU A 29 -3.93 17.96 -33.55
C LEU A 29 -4.06 16.96 -34.72
N CYS A 30 -4.08 15.66 -34.41
CA CYS A 30 -4.19 14.57 -35.38
C CYS A 30 -5.62 14.06 -35.57
N GLU A 31 -6.59 14.55 -34.79
CA GLU A 31 -7.92 13.96 -34.62
C GLU A 31 -8.67 13.77 -35.96
N GLU A 32 -8.64 14.77 -36.86
CA GLU A 32 -9.34 14.72 -38.13
C GLU A 32 -8.95 13.47 -38.96
N ALA A 33 -7.65 13.21 -39.09
CA ALA A 33 -7.19 12.05 -39.84
C ALA A 33 -7.39 10.73 -39.08
N LEU A 34 -7.21 10.75 -37.75
CA LEU A 34 -7.32 9.55 -36.92
C LEU A 34 -8.73 8.96 -36.90
N ILE A 35 -9.77 9.80 -36.97
CA ILE A 35 -11.18 9.34 -36.96
C ILE A 35 -11.71 9.07 -38.36
N ALA A 36 -11.02 9.52 -39.41
CA ALA A 36 -11.50 9.47 -40.78
C ALA A 36 -10.99 8.27 -41.59
N THR A 37 -9.88 7.67 -41.19
CA THR A 37 -9.25 6.58 -41.97
C THR A 37 -8.39 5.67 -41.11
N ASP A 38 -8.16 4.45 -41.59
CA ASP A 38 -7.19 3.53 -40.99
C ASP A 38 -5.76 3.89 -41.44
N PRO A 39 -4.73 3.50 -40.63
CA PRO A 39 -3.35 3.80 -40.95
C PRO A 39 -2.80 2.90 -42.04
N THR A 40 -1.92 3.45 -42.88
CA THR A 40 -0.97 2.67 -43.61
C THR A 40 0.27 2.46 -42.73
N ILE A 41 0.54 1.20 -42.40
CA ILE A 41 1.66 0.81 -41.53
C ILE A 41 2.81 0.31 -42.40
N SER A 42 4.03 0.78 -42.11
CA SER A 42 5.26 0.27 -42.76
C SER A 42 6.41 0.16 -41.76
N SER A 43 7.36 -0.71 -42.02
CA SER A 43 8.55 -0.92 -41.21
C SER A 43 9.80 -0.48 -41.98
N PRO A 44 10.31 0.74 -41.73
CA PRO A 44 11.49 1.27 -42.42
C PRO A 44 12.82 0.66 -41.95
N GLY A 45 12.78 -0.23 -40.96
CA GLY A 45 13.95 -0.93 -40.42
C GLY A 45 13.62 -1.74 -39.18
N PRO A 46 14.60 -2.48 -38.65
CA PRO A 46 14.40 -3.26 -37.41
C PRO A 46 13.93 -2.39 -36.26
N ASN A 47 12.86 -2.80 -35.55
CA ASN A 47 12.24 -2.08 -34.44
C ASN A 47 11.73 -0.67 -34.80
N LEU A 48 11.57 -0.36 -36.06
CA LEU A 48 11.01 0.89 -36.54
C LEU A 48 9.65 0.66 -37.19
N GLU A 49 8.69 1.51 -36.89
CA GLU A 49 7.37 1.49 -37.49
C GLU A 49 6.95 2.91 -37.86
N THR A 50 6.30 3.05 -38.99
CA THR A 50 5.61 4.26 -39.39
C THR A 50 4.15 3.97 -39.59
N SER A 51 3.28 4.70 -38.92
CA SER A 51 1.81 4.61 -39.06
C SER A 51 1.32 5.94 -39.64
N VAL A 52 0.80 5.91 -40.88
CA VAL A 52 0.38 7.09 -41.62
C VAL A 52 -1.13 7.08 -41.86
N TYR A 53 -1.80 8.11 -41.37
CA TYR A 53 -3.22 8.38 -41.61
C TYR A 53 -3.34 9.51 -42.61
N LYS A 54 -3.90 9.22 -43.79
CA LYS A 54 -3.99 10.16 -44.90
C LYS A 54 -5.41 10.24 -45.48
N THR A 55 -5.95 11.42 -45.50
CA THR A 55 -7.21 11.77 -46.17
C THR A 55 -6.93 12.69 -47.36
N GLY A 56 -7.98 13.18 -48.06
CA GLY A 56 -7.80 14.16 -49.12
C GLY A 56 -7.28 15.51 -48.63
N SER A 57 -7.51 15.85 -47.37
CA SER A 57 -7.20 17.16 -46.76
C SER A 57 -6.13 17.10 -45.66
N ALA A 58 -5.93 15.93 -45.02
CA ALA A 58 -5.04 15.82 -43.85
C ALA A 58 -4.05 14.63 -44.02
N CYS A 59 -2.86 14.82 -43.47
CA CYS A 59 -1.85 13.77 -43.38
C CYS A 59 -1.24 13.81 -41.96
N VAL A 60 -1.29 12.69 -41.25
CA VAL A 60 -0.73 12.52 -39.92
C VAL A 60 0.17 11.30 -39.90
N ALA A 61 1.33 11.39 -39.25
CA ALA A 61 2.24 10.27 -39.10
C ALA A 61 2.70 10.08 -37.66
N PHE A 62 2.84 8.82 -37.28
CA PHE A 62 3.49 8.38 -36.06
C PHE A 62 4.72 7.59 -36.43
N LEU A 63 5.89 8.03 -35.95
CA LEU A 63 7.17 7.34 -36.20
C LEU A 63 7.61 6.71 -34.87
N ALA A 64 7.59 5.40 -34.81
CA ALA A 64 7.90 4.65 -33.60
C ALA A 64 9.26 3.95 -33.69
N ASN A 65 9.98 3.97 -32.58
CA ASN A 65 11.15 3.14 -32.33
C ASN A 65 10.89 2.27 -31.11
N THR A 66 10.68 0.98 -31.32
CA THR A 66 10.45 -0.02 -30.28
C THR A 66 11.75 -0.67 -29.78
N GLY A 67 12.90 -0.31 -30.37
CA GLY A 67 14.22 -0.69 -29.91
C GLY A 67 14.67 0.11 -28.69
N THR A 68 15.71 -0.36 -28.02
CA THR A 68 16.29 0.32 -26.85
C THR A 68 17.33 1.38 -27.21
N ASN A 69 17.87 1.32 -28.42
CA ASN A 69 18.85 2.27 -28.93
C ASN A 69 18.20 3.34 -29.80
N ASP A 70 18.80 4.51 -29.83
CA ASP A 70 18.38 5.57 -30.73
C ASP A 70 18.55 5.16 -32.18
N ALA A 71 17.65 5.59 -33.04
CA ALA A 71 17.66 5.29 -34.48
C ALA A 71 17.33 6.55 -35.29
N THR A 72 17.65 6.50 -36.57
CA THR A 72 17.25 7.51 -37.55
C THR A 72 16.38 6.87 -38.63
N VAL A 73 15.25 7.48 -38.94
CA VAL A 73 14.34 7.06 -39.97
C VAL A 73 14.20 8.12 -41.05
N THR A 74 14.19 7.72 -42.29
CA THR A 74 13.84 8.62 -43.42
C THR A 74 12.36 8.45 -43.73
N PHE A 75 11.59 9.53 -43.68
CA PHE A 75 10.17 9.54 -43.97
C PHE A 75 9.82 10.79 -44.81
N ASN A 76 9.13 10.61 -45.91
CA ASN A 76 8.81 11.68 -46.88
C ASN A 76 10.02 12.53 -47.28
N GLY A 77 11.19 11.91 -47.47
CA GLY A 77 12.43 12.61 -47.85
C GLY A 77 13.12 13.39 -46.71
N ASN A 78 12.58 13.39 -45.53
CA ASN A 78 13.18 14.01 -44.36
C ASN A 78 13.75 12.95 -43.40
N SER A 79 14.82 13.31 -42.68
CA SER A 79 15.45 12.45 -41.69
C SER A 79 14.98 12.82 -40.28
N TYR A 80 14.55 11.82 -39.50
CA TYR A 80 14.04 12.01 -38.14
C TYR A 80 14.83 11.14 -37.17
N HIS A 81 15.34 11.78 -36.12
CA HIS A 81 15.96 11.08 -35.01
C HIS A 81 14.89 10.60 -34.02
N LEU A 82 14.87 9.29 -33.79
CA LEU A 82 13.94 8.61 -32.89
C LEU A 82 14.71 8.03 -31.70
N PRO A 83 14.61 8.63 -30.51
CA PRO A 83 15.16 8.02 -29.31
C PRO A 83 14.62 6.61 -29.10
N GLY A 84 15.43 5.75 -28.50
CA GLY A 84 15.00 4.40 -28.16
C GLY A 84 13.69 4.40 -27.34
N TRP A 85 12.80 3.47 -27.64
CA TRP A 85 11.49 3.30 -27.01
C TRP A 85 10.65 4.59 -27.03
N SER A 86 10.47 5.15 -28.19
CA SER A 86 9.74 6.40 -28.35
C SER A 86 8.86 6.46 -29.61
N VAL A 87 7.92 7.40 -29.58
CA VAL A 87 7.08 7.74 -30.73
C VAL A 87 7.16 9.23 -30.98
N SER A 88 7.43 9.63 -32.21
CA SER A 88 7.29 11.00 -32.70
C SER A 88 5.93 11.19 -33.38
N ILE A 89 5.24 12.27 -33.08
CA ILE A 89 3.92 12.64 -33.61
C ILE A 89 4.06 13.80 -34.60
N LEU A 90 3.61 13.59 -35.84
CA LEU A 90 3.68 14.53 -36.94
C LEU A 90 2.25 14.82 -37.47
N PRO A 91 1.58 15.88 -37.03
CA PRO A 91 0.20 16.20 -37.44
C PRO A 91 0.05 16.62 -38.89
N ASP A 92 1.16 16.93 -39.55
CA ASP A 92 1.25 17.38 -40.95
C ASP A 92 2.09 16.44 -41.82
N CYS A 93 2.42 15.25 -41.34
CA CYS A 93 3.37 14.32 -41.96
C CYS A 93 4.79 14.90 -42.19
N LYS A 94 5.16 15.99 -41.52
CA LYS A 94 6.41 16.70 -41.72
C LYS A 94 7.04 17.17 -40.40
N SER A 95 6.28 17.84 -39.56
CA SER A 95 6.82 18.51 -38.38
C SER A 95 6.57 17.68 -37.12
N VAL A 96 7.61 17.34 -36.36
CA VAL A 96 7.48 16.68 -35.07
C VAL A 96 6.99 17.66 -34.02
N VAL A 97 5.78 17.50 -33.53
CA VAL A 97 5.22 18.33 -32.45
C VAL A 97 5.47 17.75 -31.06
N LEU A 98 5.64 16.43 -30.98
CA LEU A 98 5.98 15.73 -29.73
C LEU A 98 6.79 14.48 -30.05
N ASN A 99 7.78 14.20 -29.17
CA ASN A 99 8.37 12.87 -29.06
C ASN A 99 8.23 12.39 -27.62
N THR A 100 7.75 11.17 -27.42
CA THR A 100 7.42 10.64 -26.10
C THR A 100 8.62 10.43 -25.17
N ALA A 101 9.84 10.35 -25.70
CA ALA A 101 11.06 10.23 -24.90
C ALA A 101 11.68 11.59 -24.54
N LYS A 102 11.25 12.68 -25.19
CA LYS A 102 11.72 14.03 -24.89
C LYS A 102 10.95 14.66 -23.74
N ILE A 103 10.71 13.89 -22.72
CA ILE A 103 10.16 14.40 -21.46
C ILE A 103 11.33 15.08 -20.73
N ASN A 104 11.12 16.31 -20.32
CA ASN A 104 12.07 17.01 -19.49
C ASN A 104 11.96 16.51 -18.03
N SER A 105 12.11 15.21 -17.83
CA SER A 105 12.34 14.63 -16.52
C SER A 105 13.83 14.68 -16.29
N ALA A 106 14.27 15.59 -15.46
CA ALA A 106 15.60 15.44 -14.87
C ALA A 106 15.68 14.02 -14.32
N SER A 107 16.75 13.29 -14.65
CA SER A 107 17.05 12.03 -13.98
C SER A 107 17.41 12.37 -12.54
N THR A 108 16.41 12.50 -11.70
CA THR A 108 16.57 12.69 -10.27
C THR A 108 16.85 11.32 -9.68
N ILE A 109 18.12 11.06 -9.40
CA ILE A 109 18.48 10.02 -8.44
C ILE A 109 18.21 10.64 -7.07
N SER A 110 17.19 10.12 -6.39
CA SER A 110 16.93 10.55 -5.02
C SER A 110 18.02 9.93 -4.14
N SER A 111 18.84 10.75 -3.54
CA SER A 111 19.69 10.33 -2.43
C SER A 111 19.01 10.75 -1.12
N PHE A 112 19.05 9.86 -0.11
CA PHE A 112 18.52 10.15 1.22
C PHE A 112 19.70 10.57 2.11
N ALA A 113 19.56 11.72 2.76
CA ALA A 113 20.35 12.04 3.93
C ALA A 113 19.52 11.68 5.16
N THR A 114 19.99 10.74 5.98
CA THR A 114 19.39 10.46 7.27
C THR A 114 19.79 11.58 8.21
N GLU A 115 18.82 12.38 8.64
CA GLU A 115 19.00 13.29 9.76
C GLU A 115 18.47 12.58 11.02
N SER A 116 19.32 12.44 12.04
CA SER A 116 18.83 12.06 13.36
C SER A 116 17.86 13.13 13.86
N VAL A 117 16.70 12.69 14.32
CA VAL A 117 15.72 13.59 14.93
C VAL A 117 16.42 14.37 16.05
N LYS A 118 16.55 15.69 15.88
CA LYS A 118 16.95 16.55 16.99
C LYS A 118 15.78 16.58 17.94
N GLU A 119 15.92 15.93 19.08
CA GLU A 119 14.96 16.01 20.17
C GLU A 119 14.82 17.49 20.55
N GLU A 120 13.58 17.96 20.66
CA GLU A 120 13.31 19.25 21.27
C GLU A 120 13.68 19.10 22.76
N VAL A 121 14.84 19.63 23.13
CA VAL A 121 15.26 19.68 24.52
C VAL A 121 14.32 20.68 25.19
N ASP A 122 13.39 20.19 25.98
CA ASP A 122 12.57 21.02 26.85
C ASP A 122 13.49 22.00 27.59
N SER A 123 13.04 23.22 27.71
CA SER A 123 13.74 24.32 28.41
C SER A 123 14.12 24.03 29.89
N LEU A 124 13.84 22.81 30.35
CA LEU A 124 14.15 22.29 31.69
C LEU A 124 15.29 21.24 31.69
N GLY A 125 15.94 20.95 30.57
CA GLY A 125 17.15 20.12 30.54
C GLY A 125 16.95 18.64 30.83
N SER A 126 15.72 18.14 30.78
CA SER A 126 15.41 16.73 30.96
C SER A 126 15.43 16.01 29.61
N SER A 127 16.47 15.23 29.33
CA SER A 127 16.55 14.26 28.22
C SER A 127 15.69 13.03 28.54
N SER A 128 14.37 13.18 28.52
CA SER A 128 13.48 12.04 28.31
C SER A 128 13.52 11.73 26.81
N SER A 129 13.70 10.46 26.43
CA SER A 129 13.43 10.03 25.07
C SER A 129 12.07 10.62 24.67
N GLY A 130 11.99 11.49 23.66
CA GLY A 130 10.79 12.27 23.34
C GLY A 130 9.59 11.42 22.87
N TRP A 131 9.61 10.12 23.14
CA TRP A 131 8.58 9.16 22.80
C TRP A 131 7.60 8.90 23.94
N SER A 132 6.32 8.86 23.58
CA SER A 132 5.24 8.43 24.46
C SER A 132 4.43 7.34 23.78
N TRP A 133 3.72 6.53 24.57
CA TRP A 133 2.97 5.41 24.04
C TRP A 133 1.68 5.13 24.81
N ILE A 134 0.72 4.50 24.13
CA ILE A 134 -0.52 3.96 24.69
C ILE A 134 -0.72 2.55 24.09
N SER A 135 -1.03 1.57 24.95
CA SER A 135 -1.45 0.25 24.48
C SER A 135 -2.92 0.26 24.15
N GLU A 136 -3.26 -0.27 23.00
CA GLU A 136 -4.65 -0.54 22.61
C GLU A 136 -5.21 -1.68 23.47
N PRO A 137 -6.44 -1.59 23.98
CA PRO A 137 -7.06 -2.71 24.68
C PRO A 137 -7.32 -3.89 23.71
N VAL A 138 -7.17 -5.09 24.24
CA VAL A 138 -7.41 -6.32 23.48
C VAL A 138 -8.88 -6.71 23.51
N GLY A 139 -9.47 -6.97 22.34
CA GLY A 139 -10.84 -7.40 22.20
C GLY A 139 -11.84 -6.25 22.26
N ILE A 140 -13.03 -6.55 22.75
CA ILE A 140 -14.13 -5.58 22.81
C ILE A 140 -13.89 -4.59 23.95
N SER A 141 -13.85 -3.32 23.60
CA SER A 141 -13.56 -2.20 24.51
C SER A 141 -14.47 -0.98 24.29
N LYS A 142 -15.38 -1.04 23.29
CA LYS A 142 -16.25 0.06 22.89
C LYS A 142 -17.72 -0.28 23.17
N ASP A 143 -18.53 0.73 23.42
CA ASP A 143 -19.96 0.56 23.73
C ASP A 143 -20.82 0.25 22.49
N ASP A 144 -20.34 0.54 21.30
CA ASP A 144 -21.02 0.29 20.02
C ASP A 144 -20.82 -1.15 19.48
N ALA A 145 -20.22 -2.02 20.28
CA ALA A 145 -20.06 -3.43 19.93
C ALA A 145 -21.41 -4.12 19.76
N PHE A 146 -21.49 -5.04 18.81
CA PHE A 146 -22.72 -5.75 18.49
C PHE A 146 -22.49 -7.25 18.33
N THR A 147 -23.54 -8.06 18.51
CA THR A 147 -23.46 -9.53 18.44
C THR A 147 -24.26 -10.05 17.26
N LYS A 148 -23.65 -11.00 16.52
CA LYS A 148 -24.27 -11.73 15.41
C LYS A 148 -23.81 -13.18 15.41
N SER A 149 -24.68 -14.08 14.92
CA SER A 149 -24.30 -15.45 14.64
C SER A 149 -23.52 -15.56 13.34
N GLY A 150 -22.50 -16.41 13.35
CA GLY A 150 -21.62 -16.63 12.20
C GLY A 150 -20.54 -15.57 12.06
N LEU A 151 -19.61 -15.80 11.15
CA LEU A 151 -18.49 -14.91 10.87
C LEU A 151 -18.89 -13.87 9.82
N LEU A 152 -18.73 -12.60 10.15
CA LEU A 152 -19.05 -11.48 9.26
C LEU A 152 -17.85 -11.12 8.39
N GLU A 153 -18.11 -10.85 7.12
CA GLU A 153 -17.14 -10.32 6.17
C GLU A 153 -16.76 -8.88 6.56
N GLN A 154 -15.47 -8.59 6.54
CA GLN A 154 -14.95 -7.35 7.15
C GLN A 154 -15.34 -6.08 6.41
N ILE A 155 -15.23 -6.04 5.07
CA ILE A 155 -15.48 -4.81 4.30
C ILE A 155 -16.94 -4.37 4.43
N ASN A 156 -17.86 -5.32 4.28
CA ASN A 156 -19.30 -5.05 4.46
C ASN A 156 -19.64 -4.63 5.90
N THR A 157 -18.90 -5.16 6.87
CA THR A 157 -19.14 -4.86 8.29
C THR A 157 -18.60 -3.50 8.69
N THR A 158 -17.36 -3.20 8.29
CA THR A 158 -16.69 -1.93 8.65
C THR A 158 -17.13 -0.77 7.77
N ALA A 159 -17.66 -1.04 6.57
CA ALA A 159 -17.95 -0.04 5.54
C ALA A 159 -16.75 0.91 5.31
N ASP A 160 -15.54 0.36 5.32
CA ASP A 160 -14.25 1.06 5.16
C ASP A 160 -13.98 2.20 6.18
N ARG A 161 -14.68 2.19 7.32
CA ARG A 161 -14.49 3.19 8.39
C ARG A 161 -13.22 2.94 9.19
N SER A 162 -12.71 1.71 9.17
CA SER A 162 -11.47 1.29 9.83
C SER A 162 -10.87 0.08 9.13
N ASP A 163 -9.54 -0.05 9.19
CA ASP A 163 -8.82 -1.25 8.75
C ASP A 163 -8.99 -2.44 9.70
N TYR A 164 -9.61 -2.25 10.85
CA TYR A 164 -9.63 -3.20 11.95
C TYR A 164 -11.04 -3.69 12.25
N LEU A 165 -11.17 -5.01 12.42
CA LEU A 165 -12.40 -5.64 12.90
C LEU A 165 -12.08 -6.67 13.99
N TRP A 166 -12.63 -6.47 15.17
CA TRP A 166 -12.57 -7.44 16.26
C TRP A 166 -13.71 -8.43 16.17
N TYR A 167 -13.39 -9.70 16.42
CA TYR A 167 -14.30 -10.81 16.62
C TYR A 167 -14.03 -11.39 18.02
N SER A 168 -14.99 -11.42 18.90
CA SER A 168 -14.85 -11.90 20.27
C SER A 168 -15.86 -12.99 20.59
N LEU A 169 -15.40 -14.06 21.18
CA LEU A 169 -16.21 -15.21 21.60
C LEU A 169 -15.75 -15.70 22.98
N SER A 170 -16.71 -16.10 23.82
CA SER A 170 -16.40 -16.82 25.05
C SER A 170 -16.83 -18.26 24.92
N ILE A 171 -15.96 -19.18 25.32
CA ILE A 171 -16.21 -20.61 25.38
C ILE A 171 -16.00 -21.13 26.80
N ASP A 172 -16.79 -22.15 27.19
CA ASP A 172 -16.58 -22.88 28.44
C ASP A 172 -15.86 -24.20 28.15
N VAL A 173 -14.81 -24.49 28.89
CA VAL A 173 -14.02 -25.72 28.78
C VAL A 173 -14.02 -26.42 30.14
N GLU A 174 -14.67 -27.57 30.24
CA GLU A 174 -14.82 -28.26 31.52
C GLU A 174 -13.52 -28.78 32.06
N ASP A 175 -12.69 -29.38 31.19
CA ASP A 175 -11.41 -29.99 31.58
C ASP A 175 -10.33 -29.80 30.49
N THR A 176 -9.17 -29.35 30.91
CA THR A 176 -8.00 -29.14 30.04
C THR A 176 -6.92 -30.20 30.23
N ALA A 177 -7.12 -31.20 31.11
CA ALA A 177 -6.10 -32.20 31.38
C ALA A 177 -5.75 -33.03 30.12
N GLY A 178 -4.47 -33.00 29.74
CA GLY A 178 -3.98 -33.72 28.56
C GLY A 178 -4.39 -33.13 27.20
N ALA A 179 -5.12 -32.02 27.18
CA ALA A 179 -5.49 -31.34 25.94
C ALA A 179 -4.27 -30.59 25.35
N GLN A 180 -4.18 -30.62 24.03
CA GLN A 180 -3.23 -29.80 23.25
C GLN A 180 -4.03 -28.99 22.23
N PRO A 181 -4.79 -27.99 22.68
CA PRO A 181 -5.71 -27.29 21.82
C PRO A 181 -4.97 -26.45 20.77
N VAL A 182 -5.45 -26.56 19.55
CA VAL A 182 -4.99 -25.76 18.40
C VAL A 182 -6.17 -24.99 17.85
N LEU A 183 -6.03 -23.67 17.78
CA LEU A 183 -7.00 -22.79 17.14
C LEU A 183 -6.65 -22.67 15.66
N HIS A 184 -7.53 -23.18 14.81
CA HIS A 184 -7.42 -23.06 13.37
C HIS A 184 -8.28 -21.90 12.87
N ILE A 185 -7.70 -21.02 12.03
CA ILE A 185 -8.38 -19.83 11.51
C ILE A 185 -8.06 -19.66 10.03
N GLU A 186 -9.09 -19.47 9.22
CA GLU A 186 -8.96 -19.05 7.82
C GLU A 186 -9.55 -17.65 7.61
N SER A 187 -8.81 -16.79 6.90
CA SER A 187 -9.17 -15.42 6.60
C SER A 187 -8.92 -15.12 5.12
N LEU A 188 -9.73 -14.27 4.54
CA LEU A 188 -9.52 -13.74 3.19
C LEU A 188 -8.35 -12.73 3.13
N GLY A 189 -7.85 -12.28 4.28
CA GLY A 189 -6.71 -11.38 4.39
C GLY A 189 -7.04 -10.10 5.13
N HIS A 190 -6.03 -9.26 5.37
CA HIS A 190 -4.62 -9.42 4.92
C HIS A 190 -3.73 -9.93 6.06
N ALA A 191 -4.08 -9.61 7.31
CA ALA A 191 -3.39 -10.10 8.51
C ALA A 191 -4.38 -10.37 9.63
N LEU A 192 -4.00 -11.22 10.58
CA LEU A 192 -4.78 -11.46 11.78
C LEU A 192 -3.90 -11.64 13.01
N HIS A 193 -4.44 -11.27 14.15
CA HIS A 193 -3.93 -11.63 15.47
C HIS A 193 -4.98 -12.43 16.23
N ALA A 194 -4.56 -13.45 16.96
CA ALA A 194 -5.42 -14.23 17.86
C ALA A 194 -4.93 -14.06 19.30
N PHE A 195 -5.86 -13.73 20.17
CA PHE A 195 -5.61 -13.56 21.60
C PHE A 195 -6.46 -14.54 22.38
N ILE A 196 -5.89 -15.16 23.41
CA ILE A 196 -6.59 -16.03 24.34
C ILE A 196 -6.46 -15.41 25.72
N ASN A 197 -7.60 -15.16 26.35
CA ASN A 197 -7.66 -14.54 27.67
C ASN A 197 -6.79 -13.25 27.76
N GLY A 198 -6.89 -12.42 26.71
CA GLY A 198 -6.19 -11.14 26.59
C GLY A 198 -4.69 -11.23 26.22
N LYS A 199 -4.14 -12.42 26.02
CA LYS A 199 -2.74 -12.62 25.64
C LYS A 199 -2.62 -13.03 24.17
N LEU A 200 -1.67 -12.43 23.44
CA LEU A 200 -1.38 -12.81 22.06
C LEU A 200 -0.94 -14.28 22.03
N ALA A 201 -1.71 -15.08 21.31
CA ALA A 201 -1.40 -16.52 21.09
C ALA A 201 -0.67 -16.74 19.77
N GLY A 202 -0.97 -15.95 18.74
CA GLY A 202 -0.34 -16.05 17.44
C GLY A 202 -0.86 -15.04 16.44
N SER A 203 -0.21 -15.01 15.28
CA SER A 203 -0.53 -14.09 14.20
C SER A 203 -0.39 -14.79 12.86
N GLY A 204 -1.08 -14.28 11.85
CA GLY A 204 -0.95 -14.71 10.47
C GLY A 204 -0.96 -13.53 9.52
N VAL A 205 -0.22 -13.66 8.42
CA VAL A 205 -0.06 -12.61 7.41
C VAL A 205 -0.13 -13.25 6.03
N GLY A 206 -0.94 -12.69 5.14
CA GLY A 206 -0.93 -13.02 3.74
C GLY A 206 0.31 -12.43 3.03
N ASN A 207 0.43 -12.62 1.73
CA ASN A 207 1.52 -12.05 0.94
C ASN A 207 1.00 -11.40 -0.35
N SER A 208 1.88 -10.75 -1.09
CA SER A 208 1.53 -10.04 -2.33
C SER A 208 0.92 -10.93 -3.43
N GLY A 209 1.22 -12.21 -3.43
CA GLY A 209 0.65 -13.20 -4.38
C GLY A 209 -0.64 -13.83 -3.86
N ASN A 210 -0.82 -13.88 -2.55
CA ASN A 210 -2.00 -14.45 -1.90
C ASN A 210 -2.28 -13.75 -0.56
N ALA A 211 -3.30 -12.91 -0.54
CA ALA A 211 -3.70 -12.18 0.65
C ALA A 211 -4.32 -13.07 1.75
N LYS A 212 -4.77 -14.28 1.39
CA LYS A 212 -5.43 -15.20 2.32
C LYS A 212 -4.47 -15.67 3.41
N VAL A 213 -5.02 -15.78 4.60
CA VAL A 213 -4.30 -16.26 5.79
C VAL A 213 -4.93 -17.55 6.27
N LYS A 214 -4.10 -18.54 6.52
CA LYS A 214 -4.50 -19.80 7.14
C LYS A 214 -3.48 -20.14 8.22
N VAL A 215 -3.95 -20.26 9.46
CA VAL A 215 -3.08 -20.54 10.62
C VAL A 215 -3.65 -21.63 11.51
N ASP A 216 -2.74 -22.42 12.08
CA ASP A 216 -2.99 -23.33 13.16
C ASP A 216 -2.14 -22.88 14.35
N ILE A 217 -2.77 -22.33 15.37
CA ILE A 217 -2.10 -21.71 16.53
C ILE A 217 -2.28 -22.61 17.75
N PRO A 218 -1.21 -23.23 18.30
CA PRO A 218 -1.27 -23.89 19.59
C PRO A 218 -1.65 -22.85 20.67
N ILE A 219 -2.66 -23.18 21.48
CA ILE A 219 -3.16 -22.29 22.50
C ILE A 219 -3.21 -22.96 23.86
N THR A 220 -3.27 -22.15 24.92
CA THR A 220 -3.48 -22.63 26.28
C THR A 220 -4.87 -22.17 26.76
N LEU A 221 -5.67 -23.12 27.19
CA LEU A 221 -6.99 -22.86 27.78
C LEU A 221 -6.95 -23.17 29.28
N VAL A 222 -7.82 -22.51 30.03
CA VAL A 222 -8.07 -22.80 31.43
C VAL A 222 -9.40 -23.54 31.60
N SER A 223 -9.57 -24.30 32.67
CA SER A 223 -10.89 -24.85 33.01
C SER A 223 -11.86 -23.72 33.29
N GLY A 224 -13.08 -23.84 32.79
CA GLY A 224 -14.11 -22.80 32.84
C GLY A 224 -14.04 -21.87 31.63
N LYS A 225 -14.39 -20.61 31.85
CA LYS A 225 -14.57 -19.63 30.79
C LYS A 225 -13.25 -19.15 30.20
N ASN A 226 -13.14 -19.26 28.87
CA ASN A 226 -12.04 -18.70 28.08
C ASN A 226 -12.56 -17.70 27.06
N LYS A 227 -11.85 -16.62 26.87
CA LYS A 227 -12.15 -15.59 25.88
C LYS A 227 -11.20 -15.74 24.68
N ILE A 228 -11.77 -15.80 23.49
CA ILE A 228 -11.07 -15.79 22.22
C ILE A 228 -11.33 -14.46 21.54
N ASP A 229 -10.33 -13.65 21.37
CA ASP A 229 -10.42 -12.40 20.62
C ASP A 229 -9.56 -12.50 19.36
N LEU A 230 -10.18 -12.32 18.21
CA LEU A 230 -9.49 -12.31 16.92
C LEU A 230 -9.56 -10.90 16.36
N LEU A 231 -8.43 -10.37 15.90
CA LEU A 231 -8.37 -9.11 15.20
C LEU A 231 -8.00 -9.35 13.74
N SER A 232 -8.87 -8.94 12.85
CA SER A 232 -8.58 -8.90 11.42
C SER A 232 -8.14 -7.50 11.01
N LEU A 233 -7.08 -7.45 10.18
CA LEU A 233 -6.46 -6.22 9.71
C LEU A 233 -6.45 -6.20 8.18
N THR A 234 -6.97 -5.15 7.57
CA THR A 234 -6.86 -4.88 6.13
C THR A 234 -5.81 -3.82 5.83
N VAL A 235 -5.55 -3.58 4.57
CA VAL A 235 -4.72 -2.46 4.07
C VAL A 235 -5.56 -1.49 3.23
N GLY A 236 -6.83 -1.37 3.58
CA GLY A 236 -7.85 -0.64 2.84
C GLY A 236 -8.46 -1.49 1.72
N LEU A 237 -9.29 -0.85 0.91
CA LEU A 237 -10.01 -1.49 -0.18
C LEU A 237 -9.09 -1.90 -1.33
N GLN A 238 -9.44 -2.98 -1.98
CA GLN A 238 -8.84 -3.29 -3.29
C GLN A 238 -9.25 -2.22 -4.29
N ASN A 239 -8.35 -1.89 -5.18
CA ASN A 239 -8.52 -0.77 -6.09
C ASN A 239 -8.20 -1.09 -7.54
N TYR A 240 -8.01 -2.39 -7.88
CA TYR A 240 -7.69 -2.83 -9.24
C TYR A 240 -7.99 -4.31 -9.48
N GLY A 241 -8.37 -4.61 -10.71
CA GLY A 241 -8.68 -5.95 -11.20
C GLY A 241 -10.15 -6.04 -11.61
N ALA A 242 -10.48 -7.03 -12.45
CA ALA A 242 -11.86 -7.35 -12.75
C ALA A 242 -12.55 -7.81 -11.46
N PHE A 243 -13.75 -7.29 -11.21
CA PHE A 243 -14.59 -7.65 -10.05
C PHE A 243 -13.92 -7.41 -8.69
N TYR A 244 -13.00 -6.45 -8.59
CA TYR A 244 -12.32 -6.12 -7.33
C TYR A 244 -13.29 -5.71 -6.22
N ASP A 245 -14.44 -5.16 -6.56
CA ASP A 245 -15.55 -4.78 -5.68
C ASP A 245 -16.29 -5.99 -5.05
N LEU A 246 -16.10 -7.20 -5.60
CA LEU A 246 -16.66 -8.44 -5.06
C LEU A 246 -15.67 -9.18 -4.13
N VAL A 247 -14.44 -8.71 -4.01
CA VAL A 247 -13.44 -9.36 -3.17
C VAL A 247 -13.62 -8.91 -1.73
N GLY A 248 -13.99 -9.84 -0.88
CA GLY A 248 -14.12 -9.62 0.55
C GLY A 248 -12.79 -9.69 1.31
N ALA A 249 -12.84 -9.36 2.59
CA ALA A 249 -11.73 -9.45 3.53
C ALA A 249 -12.19 -9.96 4.90
N GLY A 250 -11.24 -10.24 5.77
CA GLY A 250 -11.51 -10.61 7.14
C GLY A 250 -11.65 -12.11 7.36
N ILE A 251 -11.96 -12.46 8.59
CA ILE A 251 -12.08 -13.84 9.04
C ILE A 251 -13.48 -14.35 8.65
N THR A 252 -13.52 -15.13 7.59
CA THR A 252 -14.78 -15.74 7.08
C THR A 252 -14.86 -17.24 7.35
N GLY A 253 -13.82 -17.78 7.98
CA GLY A 253 -13.77 -19.16 8.44
C GLY A 253 -13.24 -20.16 7.42
N PRO A 254 -13.12 -21.42 7.85
CA PRO A 254 -13.51 -21.92 9.18
C PRO A 254 -12.66 -21.39 10.33
N VAL A 255 -13.29 -21.25 11.50
CA VAL A 255 -12.62 -21.10 12.79
C VAL A 255 -12.95 -22.31 13.64
N THR A 256 -11.94 -23.14 13.91
CA THR A 256 -12.17 -24.39 14.64
C THR A 256 -11.16 -24.56 15.78
N LEU A 257 -11.60 -25.15 16.86
CA LEU A 257 -10.78 -25.53 18.00
C LEU A 257 -10.59 -27.04 17.98
N LYS A 258 -9.35 -27.48 17.77
CA LYS A 258 -8.93 -28.88 17.66
C LYS A 258 -8.18 -29.32 18.92
N GLY A 259 -8.07 -30.61 19.16
CA GLY A 259 -7.19 -31.16 20.21
C GLY A 259 -7.69 -30.89 21.63
N LEU A 260 -8.98 -30.68 21.83
CA LEU A 260 -9.60 -30.72 23.14
C LEU A 260 -9.53 -32.12 23.71
N ARG A 261 -10.00 -32.29 24.97
CA ARG A 261 -10.06 -33.62 25.62
C ARG A 261 -10.65 -34.66 24.67
N ASN A 262 -10.03 -35.83 24.60
CA ASN A 262 -10.36 -36.92 23.67
C ASN A 262 -10.16 -36.62 22.18
N GLY A 263 -9.35 -35.62 21.84
CA GLY A 263 -9.05 -35.22 20.45
C GLY A 263 -10.25 -34.61 19.72
N SER A 264 -11.27 -34.14 20.44
CA SER A 264 -12.47 -33.53 19.85
C SER A 264 -12.13 -32.21 19.14
N THR A 265 -12.91 -31.91 18.11
CA THR A 265 -12.87 -30.66 17.35
C THR A 265 -14.23 -29.95 17.50
N VAL A 266 -14.18 -28.64 17.75
CA VAL A 266 -15.36 -27.80 17.86
C VAL A 266 -15.29 -26.73 16.76
N ASP A 267 -16.37 -26.63 15.97
CA ASP A 267 -16.53 -25.53 15.02
C ASP A 267 -17.07 -24.29 15.74
N LEU A 268 -16.30 -23.21 15.68
CA LEU A 268 -16.65 -21.91 16.26
C LEU A 268 -17.26 -20.97 15.22
N SER A 269 -17.22 -21.32 13.93
CA SER A 269 -17.59 -20.40 12.85
C SER A 269 -19.04 -19.94 12.92
N SER A 270 -19.96 -20.83 13.37
CA SER A 270 -21.41 -20.57 13.45
C SER A 270 -21.86 -19.99 14.79
N GLN A 271 -20.97 -19.85 15.76
CA GLN A 271 -21.27 -19.35 17.10
C GLN A 271 -21.72 -17.87 17.08
N GLN A 272 -22.19 -17.39 18.22
CA GLN A 272 -22.48 -15.97 18.41
C GLN A 272 -21.20 -15.21 18.72
N TRP A 273 -20.75 -14.43 17.75
CA TRP A 273 -19.58 -13.56 17.88
C TRP A 273 -20.01 -12.13 18.22
N THR A 274 -19.26 -11.48 19.12
CA THR A 274 -19.35 -10.04 19.36
C THR A 274 -18.32 -9.32 18.52
N TYR A 275 -18.75 -8.27 17.86
CA TYR A 275 -17.93 -7.49 16.90
C TYR A 275 -17.71 -6.08 17.40
N GLN A 276 -16.51 -5.56 17.13
CA GLN A 276 -16.18 -4.14 17.29
C GLN A 276 -15.46 -3.66 16.04
N ILE A 277 -15.96 -2.58 15.45
CA ILE A 277 -15.33 -1.92 14.31
C ILE A 277 -14.28 -0.96 14.84
N GLY A 278 -13.05 -1.10 14.34
CA GLY A 278 -11.96 -0.20 14.67
C GLY A 278 -11.31 -0.45 16.03
N LEU A 279 -10.33 0.38 16.31
CA LEU A 279 -9.59 0.42 17.55
C LEU A 279 -10.18 1.48 18.49
N GLN A 280 -10.00 1.34 19.79
CA GLN A 280 -10.42 2.35 20.76
C GLN A 280 -9.67 3.67 20.55
N GLY A 281 -8.38 3.60 20.20
CA GLY A 281 -7.58 4.76 19.93
C GLY A 281 -8.02 5.58 18.72
N GLU A 282 -8.67 4.94 17.72
CA GLU A 282 -9.28 5.66 16.59
C GLU A 282 -10.45 6.52 17.10
N ASP A 283 -11.35 5.97 17.90
CA ASP A 283 -12.51 6.70 18.45
C ASP A 283 -12.09 7.80 19.43
N LEU A 284 -11.04 7.57 20.20
CA LEU A 284 -10.46 8.58 21.09
C LEU A 284 -9.74 9.70 20.33
N GLY A 285 -9.51 9.55 19.01
CA GLY A 285 -8.79 10.51 18.21
C GLY A 285 -7.31 10.63 18.58
N LEU A 286 -6.66 9.52 18.97
CA LEU A 286 -5.23 9.51 19.36
C LEU A 286 -4.33 9.98 18.23
N SER A 287 -4.74 9.85 16.98
CA SER A 287 -4.03 10.35 15.80
C SER A 287 -3.75 11.86 15.84
N SER A 288 -4.56 12.64 16.56
CA SER A 288 -4.32 14.08 16.75
C SER A 288 -3.11 14.37 17.66
N GLY A 289 -2.68 13.38 18.45
CA GLY A 289 -1.61 13.54 19.46
C GLY A 289 -1.97 14.41 20.67
N SER A 290 -3.11 15.09 20.65
CA SER A 290 -3.52 16.05 21.69
C SER A 290 -4.38 15.43 22.78
N VAL A 291 -4.90 14.25 22.57
CA VAL A 291 -5.76 13.52 23.50
C VAL A 291 -5.07 12.25 24.02
N GLY A 292 -5.64 11.64 25.07
CA GLY A 292 -5.16 10.41 25.67
C GLY A 292 -4.17 10.62 26.82
N GLN A 293 -4.05 9.58 27.64
CA GLN A 293 -3.07 9.53 28.73
C GLN A 293 -1.82 8.78 28.24
N TRP A 294 -0.87 9.52 27.72
CA TRP A 294 0.35 8.99 27.14
C TRP A 294 1.37 8.62 28.21
N ASN A 295 1.88 7.40 28.16
CA ASN A 295 3.00 6.98 28.99
C ASN A 295 4.30 7.52 28.40
N SER A 296 5.10 8.18 29.21
CA SER A 296 6.40 8.76 28.81
C SER A 296 7.60 8.11 29.52
N GLN A 297 7.43 6.88 30.02
CA GLN A 297 8.51 6.15 30.68
C GLN A 297 9.57 5.67 29.68
N SER A 298 10.81 5.54 30.14
CA SER A 298 11.98 5.22 29.33
C SER A 298 11.99 3.87 28.59
N ASN A 299 11.05 2.98 28.94
CA ASN A 299 10.94 1.66 28.31
C ASN A 299 9.77 1.62 27.33
N LEU A 300 10.03 1.97 26.08
CA LEU A 300 9.05 1.79 24.99
C LEU A 300 8.77 0.29 24.77
N PRO A 301 7.50 -0.13 24.66
CA PRO A 301 7.17 -1.51 24.33
C PRO A 301 7.53 -1.78 22.86
N THR A 302 8.53 -2.62 22.62
CA THR A 302 9.05 -2.92 21.27
C THR A 302 8.47 -4.20 20.66
N ASN A 303 7.91 -5.09 21.49
CA ASN A 303 7.36 -6.39 21.06
C ASN A 303 5.87 -6.55 21.44
N GLN A 304 5.17 -5.44 21.61
CA GLN A 304 3.76 -5.44 21.96
C GLN A 304 2.96 -5.00 20.73
N PRO A 305 2.05 -5.85 20.21
CA PRO A 305 1.16 -5.46 19.14
C PRO A 305 0.16 -4.38 19.64
N LEU A 306 -0.40 -3.64 18.73
CA LEU A 306 -1.44 -2.64 19.00
C LEU A 306 -0.96 -1.57 19.99
N THR A 307 0.14 -0.91 19.63
CA THR A 307 0.69 0.19 20.43
C THR A 307 0.69 1.48 19.60
N TRP A 308 0.14 2.52 20.19
CA TRP A 308 0.21 3.88 19.69
C TRP A 308 1.49 4.52 20.19
N TYR A 309 2.27 5.09 19.29
CA TYR A 309 3.50 5.83 19.64
C TYR A 309 3.35 7.28 19.21
N LYS A 310 3.87 8.17 20.01
CA LYS A 310 3.91 9.61 19.73
C LYS A 310 5.27 10.19 20.05
N THR A 311 5.75 11.03 19.14
CA THR A 311 6.92 11.89 19.39
C THR A 311 6.74 13.23 18.70
N ASN A 312 7.53 14.21 19.11
CA ASN A 312 7.67 15.49 18.43
C ASN A 312 9.04 15.56 17.76
N PHE A 313 9.12 16.23 16.63
CA PHE A 313 10.38 16.45 15.95
C PHE A 313 10.41 17.84 15.30
N ILE A 314 11.62 18.39 15.16
CA ILE A 314 11.82 19.63 14.43
C ILE A 314 11.90 19.27 12.95
N ALA A 315 11.05 19.90 12.13
CA ALA A 315 11.08 19.65 10.68
C ALA A 315 12.46 20.03 10.11
N PRO A 316 13.04 19.17 9.24
CA PRO A 316 14.28 19.50 8.55
C PRO A 316 14.17 20.82 7.80
N SER A 317 15.27 21.60 7.82
CA SER A 317 15.33 22.88 7.10
C SER A 317 15.36 22.67 5.58
N GLY A 318 14.82 23.63 4.83
CA GLY A 318 14.84 23.63 3.38
C GLY A 318 13.52 23.23 2.73
N SER A 319 13.56 23.01 1.42
CA SER A 319 12.38 22.69 0.59
C SER A 319 12.39 21.28 0.01
N ASN A 320 13.36 20.46 0.38
CA ASN A 320 13.44 19.08 -0.10
C ASN A 320 12.27 18.23 0.46
N PRO A 321 11.81 17.23 -0.29
CA PRO A 321 10.85 16.27 0.24
C PRO A 321 11.41 15.57 1.49
N VAL A 322 10.59 15.47 2.53
CA VAL A 322 10.93 14.76 3.76
C VAL A 322 10.17 13.44 3.80
N ALA A 323 10.84 12.39 4.25
CA ALA A 323 10.26 11.07 4.44
C ALA A 323 10.51 10.58 5.86
N ILE A 324 9.61 9.75 6.37
CA ILE A 324 9.80 9.04 7.63
C ILE A 324 10.22 7.60 7.30
N ASP A 325 11.30 7.14 7.92
CA ASP A 325 11.76 5.77 7.82
C ASP A 325 11.12 4.93 8.94
N PHE A 326 10.36 3.90 8.54
CA PHE A 326 9.71 2.96 9.45
C PHE A 326 10.44 1.62 9.54
N THR A 327 11.69 1.53 9.11
CA THR A 327 12.49 0.31 9.24
C THR A 327 12.48 -0.19 10.68
N GLY A 328 12.18 -1.48 10.85
CA GLY A 328 12.04 -2.12 12.17
C GLY A 328 10.63 -2.06 12.76
N MET A 329 9.72 -1.30 12.17
CA MET A 329 8.30 -1.31 12.55
C MET A 329 7.56 -2.49 11.88
N GLY A 330 6.45 -2.91 12.48
CA GLY A 330 5.52 -3.86 11.88
C GLY A 330 4.60 -3.23 10.82
N LYS A 331 3.32 -3.57 10.86
CA LYS A 331 2.27 -2.87 10.08
C LYS A 331 1.66 -1.76 10.93
N GLY A 332 1.37 -0.64 10.33
CA GLY A 332 0.69 0.46 11.00
C GLY A 332 0.25 1.58 10.07
N GLU A 333 -0.19 2.64 10.67
CA GLU A 333 -0.51 3.91 10.03
C GLU A 333 0.19 5.04 10.77
N ALA A 334 0.50 6.11 10.07
CA ALA A 334 1.21 7.25 10.62
C ALA A 334 0.49 8.56 10.34
N TRP A 335 0.62 9.49 11.29
CA TRP A 335 0.05 10.83 11.20
C TRP A 335 1.11 11.87 11.55
N VAL A 336 1.07 12.99 10.88
CA VAL A 336 1.87 14.17 11.22
C VAL A 336 0.91 15.33 11.46
N ASN A 337 0.97 15.90 12.66
CA ASN A 337 0.07 16.98 13.06
C ASN A 337 -1.42 16.65 12.86
N GLY A 338 -1.81 15.41 13.16
CA GLY A 338 -3.19 14.91 13.03
C GLY A 338 -3.62 14.55 11.61
N GLN A 339 -2.77 14.72 10.60
CA GLN A 339 -3.05 14.33 9.23
C GLN A 339 -2.43 12.98 8.91
N SER A 340 -3.22 12.03 8.41
CA SER A 340 -2.71 10.74 7.96
C SER A 340 -1.71 10.94 6.82
N ILE A 341 -0.53 10.36 7.00
CA ILE A 341 0.48 10.25 5.96
C ILE A 341 0.53 8.85 5.35
N GLY A 342 -0.39 7.99 5.77
CA GLY A 342 -0.64 6.68 5.18
C GLY A 342 -0.23 5.51 6.04
N ARG A 343 -0.48 4.34 5.49
CA ARG A 343 -0.15 3.05 6.08
C ARG A 343 1.28 2.68 5.75
N TYR A 344 1.96 1.98 6.64
CA TYR A 344 3.28 1.40 6.42
C TYR A 344 3.26 -0.11 6.72
N TRP A 345 4.10 -0.85 5.99
CA TRP A 345 4.30 -2.29 6.21
C TRP A 345 5.70 -2.70 5.71
N PRO A 346 6.77 -2.38 6.44
CA PRO A 346 8.15 -2.57 5.99
C PRO A 346 8.53 -4.01 5.63
N THR A 347 7.89 -5.02 6.23
CA THR A 347 8.13 -6.42 5.88
C THR A 347 7.62 -6.82 4.49
N TYR A 348 6.81 -5.95 3.85
CA TYR A 348 6.30 -6.13 2.49
C TYR A 348 7.12 -5.34 1.47
N VAL A 349 8.42 -5.54 1.49
CA VAL A 349 9.33 -4.90 0.53
C VAL A 349 9.39 -5.67 -0.79
N ALA A 350 9.56 -4.96 -1.88
CA ALA A 350 9.83 -5.57 -3.16
C ALA A 350 11.22 -6.26 -3.15
N PRO A 351 11.39 -7.36 -3.90
CA PRO A 351 12.72 -7.95 -4.08
C PRO A 351 13.71 -6.93 -4.64
N THR A 352 14.84 -6.75 -3.99
CA THR A 352 15.90 -5.82 -4.40
C THR A 352 16.96 -6.47 -5.31
N SER A 353 16.95 -7.79 -5.44
CA SER A 353 17.85 -8.52 -6.33
C SER A 353 17.59 -8.16 -7.79
N GLY A 354 18.62 -7.68 -8.50
CA GLY A 354 18.52 -7.24 -9.89
C GLY A 354 18.12 -5.77 -10.09
N CYS A 355 17.92 -5.00 -9.01
CA CYS A 355 17.71 -3.58 -9.08
C CYS A 355 19.00 -2.83 -9.47
N THR A 356 18.86 -1.70 -10.18
CA THR A 356 19.97 -0.82 -10.55
C THR A 356 19.86 0.50 -9.79
N ASP A 357 20.96 1.20 -9.67
CA ASP A 357 21.05 2.56 -9.10
C ASP A 357 20.84 3.66 -10.16
N SER A 358 20.60 3.27 -11.42
CA SER A 358 20.43 4.20 -12.53
C SER A 358 19.05 4.11 -13.17
N CYS A 359 18.47 5.27 -13.52
CA CYS A 359 17.17 5.39 -14.21
C CYS A 359 17.27 5.18 -15.73
N ASN A 360 18.31 4.59 -16.25
CA ASN A 360 18.51 4.42 -17.69
C ASN A 360 17.75 3.21 -18.26
N TYR A 361 16.49 3.06 -17.85
CA TYR A 361 15.62 1.99 -18.31
C TYR A 361 14.76 2.44 -19.48
N ARG A 362 14.86 1.70 -20.60
CA ARG A 362 14.01 1.84 -21.77
C ARG A 362 13.48 0.48 -22.20
N GLY A 363 12.25 0.43 -22.67
CA GLY A 363 11.60 -0.78 -23.17
C GLY A 363 10.39 -1.20 -22.35
N SER A 364 9.90 -2.41 -22.60
CA SER A 364 8.75 -2.98 -21.89
C SER A 364 9.04 -3.13 -20.40
N TYR A 365 8.01 -2.97 -19.59
CA TYR A 365 8.12 -3.18 -18.14
C TYR A 365 8.66 -4.58 -17.84
N SER A 366 9.63 -4.65 -16.95
CA SER A 366 10.14 -5.88 -16.38
C SER A 366 10.35 -5.67 -14.87
N SER A 367 9.77 -6.55 -14.07
CA SER A 367 9.92 -6.49 -12.60
C SER A 367 11.36 -6.72 -12.12
N SER A 368 12.20 -7.33 -12.98
CA SER A 368 13.62 -7.50 -12.68
C SER A 368 14.47 -6.24 -12.92
N LYS A 369 13.89 -5.21 -13.56
CA LYS A 369 14.54 -3.94 -13.82
C LYS A 369 13.96 -2.87 -12.89
N CYS A 370 14.27 -2.97 -11.61
CA CYS A 370 13.86 -2.00 -10.59
C CYS A 370 15.00 -1.04 -10.25
N LEU A 371 14.63 0.14 -9.74
CA LEU A 371 15.58 1.06 -9.12
C LEU A 371 15.68 0.75 -7.63
N MET A 372 16.89 0.63 -7.10
CA MET A 372 17.14 0.23 -5.72
C MET A 372 16.45 1.12 -4.69
N TYR A 373 16.21 2.39 -5.01
CA TYR A 373 15.63 3.37 -4.08
C TYR A 373 14.14 3.68 -4.32
N PHE A 374 13.51 3.15 -5.36
CA PHE A 374 12.10 3.43 -5.67
C PHE A 374 11.13 2.35 -5.17
N TRP A 375 11.64 1.21 -4.73
CA TRP A 375 10.86 0.04 -4.35
C TRP A 375 11.01 -0.35 -2.87
N HIS A 376 11.73 0.45 -2.08
CA HIS A 376 11.64 0.32 -0.63
C HIS A 376 10.27 0.86 -0.21
N ASN A 377 9.34 -0.05 0.10
CA ASN A 377 8.05 0.31 0.72
C ASN A 377 8.23 0.92 2.12
N ASP A 378 9.47 1.04 2.58
CA ASP A 378 9.81 1.54 3.90
C ASP A 378 9.80 3.07 3.97
N THR A 379 9.74 3.75 2.81
CA THR A 379 9.85 5.20 2.76
C THR A 379 8.64 5.80 2.05
N TYR A 380 7.72 6.35 2.80
CA TYR A 380 6.58 7.10 2.28
C TYR A 380 6.98 8.56 2.09
N TYR A 381 6.95 9.05 0.84
CA TYR A 381 7.20 10.44 0.52
C TYR A 381 5.95 11.27 0.73
N TYR A 382 5.91 12.03 1.78
CA TYR A 382 4.90 13.05 1.98
C TYR A 382 5.57 14.41 2.10
N LYS A 383 5.11 15.37 1.31
CA LYS A 383 5.52 16.75 1.46
C LYS A 383 4.83 17.31 2.69
N ILE A 384 5.54 17.35 3.80
CA ILE A 384 5.10 18.09 4.98
C ILE A 384 5.14 19.57 4.59
N ARG A 385 3.97 20.21 4.54
CA ARG A 385 3.90 21.66 4.43
C ARG A 385 3.93 22.24 5.84
N ASN A 386 4.78 23.24 6.04
CA ASN A 386 4.77 24.07 7.26
C ASN A 386 3.45 24.83 7.36
#